data_d4e9c9486336d34c597665147a565346
#
_entry.id   d4e9c9486336d34c597665147a565346
#
_cell.length_a   1.000
_cell.length_b   1.000
_cell.length_c   1.000
_cell.angle_alpha   90.00
_cell.angle_beta   90.00
_cell.angle_gamma   90.00
#
_symmetry.space_group_name_H-M   'P 1'
#
loop_
_entity.id
_entity.type
_entity.pdbx_description
1 polymer ?
#
loop_
_entity_poly.entity_id
_entity_poly.type
_entity_poly.pdbx_seq_one_letter_code
_entity_poly.pdbx_strand_id
1 'polypeptide(L)'
;MCGIAVVLGLDDTNLAKNMVSNIAHRGPDGLGTWSDDFCSLGHARLSIVDLIGSNQPIGSDHGCWLVQNGEIYNFSRLRKKFDSYNWRTKGDSEVII
;
A
#
# COMPACT_ATOMS: atom_id res chain seq x y z
N MET A 1 -12.88 -5.48 1.04
CA MET A 1 -11.51 -5.67 1.58
C MET A 1 -10.52 -5.63 0.43
N CYS A 2 -9.42 -4.93 0.62
CA CYS A 2 -8.35 -4.83 -0.38
C CYS A 2 -7.75 -6.19 -0.77
N GLY A 3 -7.01 -6.22 -1.87
CA GLY A 3 -6.17 -7.35 -2.26
C GLY A 3 -4.72 -6.94 -2.29
N ILE A 4 -3.82 -7.82 -1.90
CA ILE A 4 -2.37 -7.60 -2.00
C ILE A 4 -1.72 -8.73 -2.78
N ALA A 5 -0.66 -8.40 -3.51
CA ALA A 5 0.19 -9.34 -4.22
C ALA A 5 1.66 -8.98 -3.95
N VAL A 6 2.48 -9.98 -3.65
CA VAL A 6 3.90 -9.78 -3.36
C VAL A 6 4.71 -10.84 -4.11
N VAL A 7 5.74 -10.41 -4.80
CA VAL A 7 6.73 -11.27 -5.44
C VAL A 7 8.10 -10.93 -4.87
N LEU A 8 8.79 -11.92 -4.34
CA LEU A 8 10.13 -11.78 -3.76
C LEU A 8 11.17 -12.59 -4.54
N GLY A 9 12.35 -12.02 -4.70
CA GLY A 9 13.48 -12.70 -5.33
C GLY A 9 13.42 -12.76 -6.85
N LEU A 10 12.44 -12.11 -7.47
CA LEU A 10 12.32 -12.00 -8.92
C LEU A 10 12.14 -10.53 -9.31
N ASP A 11 12.90 -10.11 -10.31
CA ASP A 11 12.69 -8.82 -10.99
C ASP A 11 11.64 -9.03 -12.09
N ASP A 12 10.37 -9.09 -11.68
CA ASP A 12 9.24 -9.26 -12.60
C ASP A 12 8.04 -8.40 -12.18
N THR A 13 8.07 -7.15 -12.62
CA THR A 13 6.97 -6.19 -12.41
C THR A 13 5.66 -6.66 -13.05
N ASN A 14 5.73 -7.36 -14.19
CA ASN A 14 4.54 -7.85 -14.87
C ASN A 14 3.85 -8.97 -14.08
N LEU A 15 4.60 -9.80 -13.37
CA LEU A 15 4.01 -10.85 -12.55
C LEU A 15 3.15 -10.27 -11.42
N ALA A 16 3.67 -9.32 -10.64
CA ALA A 16 2.89 -8.64 -9.59
C ALA A 16 1.67 -7.90 -10.16
N LYS A 17 1.82 -7.25 -11.31
CA LYS A 17 0.73 -6.58 -12.02
C LYS A 17 -0.37 -7.56 -12.44
N ASN A 18 -0.01 -8.71 -12.99
CA ASN A 18 -0.96 -9.75 -13.36
C ASN A 18 -1.64 -10.36 -12.15
N MET A 19 -0.88 -10.63 -11.07
CA MET A 19 -1.43 -11.16 -9.82
C MET A 19 -2.47 -10.19 -9.23
N VAL A 20 -2.16 -8.89 -9.14
CA VAL A 20 -3.09 -7.91 -8.57
C VAL A 20 -4.32 -7.71 -9.46
N SER A 21 -4.17 -7.81 -10.78
CA SER A 21 -5.30 -7.74 -11.71
C SER A 21 -6.29 -8.89 -11.52
N ASN A 22 -5.79 -10.09 -11.21
CA ASN A 22 -6.63 -11.25 -10.94
C ASN A 22 -7.44 -11.13 -9.63
N ILE A 23 -7.01 -10.28 -8.71
CA ILE A 23 -7.71 -10.00 -7.47
C ILE A 23 -8.37 -8.61 -7.43
N ALA A 24 -8.53 -7.97 -8.59
CA ALA A 24 -9.12 -6.62 -8.69
C ALA A 24 -10.55 -6.55 -8.13
N HIS A 25 -11.30 -7.65 -8.16
CA HIS A 25 -12.65 -7.73 -7.55
C HIS A 25 -12.66 -7.47 -6.04
N ARG A 26 -11.54 -7.63 -5.35
CA ARG A 26 -11.41 -7.32 -3.91
C ARG A 26 -11.27 -5.83 -3.63
N GLY A 27 -10.79 -5.07 -4.61
CA GLY A 27 -10.54 -3.63 -4.47
C GLY A 27 -10.77 -2.91 -5.79
N PRO A 28 -12.03 -2.62 -6.15
CA PRO A 28 -12.37 -2.05 -7.46
C PRO A 28 -12.01 -0.56 -7.59
N ASP A 29 -11.61 0.10 -6.50
CA ASP A 29 -11.37 1.55 -6.49
C ASP A 29 -10.00 1.95 -7.03
N GLY A 30 -9.09 1.01 -7.21
CA GLY A 30 -7.79 1.27 -7.82
C GLY A 30 -6.82 0.10 -7.74
N LEU A 31 -5.90 0.07 -8.69
CA LEU A 31 -4.79 -0.87 -8.71
C LEU A 31 -3.47 -0.09 -8.64
N GLY A 32 -2.55 -0.51 -7.79
CA GLY A 32 -1.22 0.05 -7.68
C GLY A 32 -0.14 -1.04 -7.71
N THR A 33 1.01 -0.70 -8.26
CA THR A 33 2.19 -1.58 -8.26
C THR A 33 3.46 -0.79 -8.00
N TRP A 34 4.42 -1.44 -7.40
CA TRP A 34 5.78 -0.95 -7.23
C TRP A 34 6.77 -2.12 -7.30
N SER A 35 7.97 -1.89 -7.77
CA SER A 35 9.03 -2.91 -7.79
C SER A 35 10.42 -2.33 -7.72
N ASP A 36 11.34 -3.13 -7.23
CA ASP A 36 12.79 -2.99 -7.36
C ASP A 36 13.39 -4.30 -7.89
N ASP A 37 14.72 -4.46 -7.78
CA ASP A 37 15.43 -5.65 -8.30
C ASP A 37 15.10 -6.94 -7.54
N PHE A 38 14.50 -6.87 -6.35
CA PHE A 38 14.26 -8.01 -5.46
C PHE A 38 12.80 -8.24 -5.11
N CYS A 39 11.95 -7.22 -5.25
CA CYS A 39 10.57 -7.25 -4.79
C CYS A 39 9.64 -6.52 -5.74
N SER A 40 8.48 -7.10 -5.95
CA SER A 40 7.36 -6.42 -6.60
C SER A 40 6.13 -6.49 -5.72
N LEU A 41 5.47 -5.36 -5.55
CA LEU A 41 4.26 -5.20 -4.73
C LEU A 41 3.08 -4.81 -5.61
N GLY A 42 1.93 -5.40 -5.36
CA GLY A 42 0.67 -5.05 -5.98
C GLY A 42 -0.43 -4.85 -4.95
N HIS A 43 -1.32 -3.90 -5.20
CA HIS A 43 -2.44 -3.58 -4.33
C HIS A 43 -3.70 -3.31 -5.13
N ALA A 44 -4.79 -4.02 -4.81
CA ALA A 44 -6.14 -3.75 -5.27
C ALA A 44 -6.91 -3.06 -4.15
N ARG A 45 -7.29 -1.81 -4.34
CA ARG A 45 -7.81 -0.94 -3.29
C ARG A 45 -9.33 -0.97 -3.21
N LEU A 46 -9.85 -1.16 -1.99
CA LEU A 46 -11.19 -0.75 -1.58
C LEU A 46 -11.04 0.45 -0.64
N SER A 47 -11.51 1.61 -1.09
CA SER A 47 -11.33 2.88 -0.37
C SER A 47 -12.31 3.00 0.78
N ILE A 48 -11.81 3.00 2.01
CA ILE A 48 -12.60 3.19 3.24
C ILE A 48 -12.18 4.48 3.95
N VAL A 49 -10.87 4.67 4.13
CA VAL A 49 -10.28 5.87 4.72
C VAL A 49 -9.44 6.57 3.67
N ASP A 50 -9.52 7.90 3.61
CA ASP A 50 -8.84 8.73 2.60
C ASP A 50 -9.13 8.24 1.16
N LEU A 51 -10.33 8.49 0.69
CA LEU A 51 -10.86 7.98 -0.58
C LEU A 51 -9.97 8.29 -1.80
N ILE A 52 -9.18 9.36 -1.75
CA ILE A 52 -8.41 9.85 -2.91
C ILE A 52 -6.90 9.69 -2.72
N GLY A 53 -6.38 9.90 -1.51
CA GLY A 53 -4.96 10.14 -1.27
C GLY A 53 -4.12 8.94 -0.84
N SER A 54 -4.73 7.86 -0.34
CA SER A 54 -4.00 6.73 0.26
C SER A 54 -3.85 5.55 -0.69
N ASN A 55 -3.41 5.81 -1.91
CA ASN A 55 -3.09 4.74 -2.86
C ASN A 55 -1.87 3.94 -2.39
N GLN A 56 -1.92 2.63 -2.56
CA GLN A 56 -0.83 1.73 -2.23
C GLN A 56 -0.27 1.10 -3.51
N PRO A 57 1.02 0.70 -3.54
CA PRO A 57 2.01 0.71 -2.44
C PRO A 57 2.40 2.12 -1.99
N ILE A 58 2.61 2.29 -0.67
CA ILE A 58 3.06 3.55 -0.05
C ILE A 58 4.56 3.46 0.20
N GLY A 59 5.31 4.46 -0.23
CA GLY A 59 6.74 4.56 0.03
C GLY A 59 7.08 5.61 1.09
N SER A 60 8.13 5.38 1.88
CA SER A 60 8.70 6.34 2.82
C SER A 60 9.97 7.00 2.27
N ASP A 61 10.42 8.09 2.90
CA ASP A 61 11.69 8.75 2.59
C ASP A 61 12.91 7.87 2.94
N HIS A 62 12.71 6.83 3.74
CA HIS A 62 13.75 5.89 4.17
C HIS A 62 13.81 4.61 3.31
N GLY A 63 13.07 4.56 2.20
CA GLY A 63 13.11 3.42 1.27
C GLY A 63 12.24 2.23 1.67
N CYS A 64 11.40 2.35 2.69
CA CYS A 64 10.41 1.33 3.03
C CYS A 64 9.20 1.42 2.10
N TRP A 65 8.65 0.28 1.72
CA TRP A 65 7.43 0.20 0.92
C TRP A 65 6.40 -0.71 1.57
N LEU A 66 5.13 -0.31 1.51
CA LEU A 66 4.03 -0.94 2.21
C LEU A 66 2.88 -1.25 1.27
N VAL A 67 2.36 -2.47 1.38
CA VAL A 67 0.99 -2.84 0.98
C VAL A 67 0.27 -3.46 2.17
N GLN A 68 -0.99 -3.10 2.38
CA GLN A 68 -1.78 -3.58 3.50
C GLN A 68 -3.21 -3.91 3.08
N ASN A 69 -3.72 -5.01 3.59
CA ASN A 69 -5.15 -5.31 3.64
C ASN A 69 -5.59 -5.35 5.10
N GLY A 70 -6.06 -4.23 5.62
CA GLY A 70 -6.46 -4.09 7.02
C GLY A 70 -6.73 -2.64 7.40
N GLU A 71 -6.96 -2.41 8.68
CA GLU A 71 -7.19 -1.09 9.29
C GLU A 71 -6.39 -0.92 10.57
N ILE A 72 -5.83 0.27 10.77
CA ILE A 72 -5.14 0.67 12.01
C ILE A 72 -6.04 1.65 12.76
N TYR A 73 -6.85 1.15 13.68
CA TYR A 73 -7.88 1.95 14.36
C TYR A 73 -7.34 3.13 15.17
N ASN A 74 -6.15 3.01 15.73
CA ASN A 74 -5.51 4.05 16.53
C ASN A 74 -4.54 4.94 15.72
N PHE A 75 -4.66 4.97 14.39
CA PHE A 75 -3.75 5.71 13.52
C PHE A 75 -3.66 7.20 13.83
N SER A 76 -4.76 7.83 14.21
CA SER A 76 -4.77 9.26 14.59
C SER A 76 -3.88 9.55 15.79
N ARG A 77 -3.85 8.64 16.79
CA ARG A 77 -2.96 8.75 17.95
C ARG A 77 -1.50 8.54 17.54
N LEU A 78 -1.24 7.57 16.67
CA LEU A 78 0.11 7.30 16.17
C LEU A 78 0.65 8.48 15.35
N ARG A 79 -0.16 9.08 14.48
CA ARG A 79 0.22 10.28 13.73
C ARG A 79 0.63 11.44 14.64
N LYS A 80 -0.12 11.67 15.71
CA LYS A 80 0.22 12.71 16.71
C LYS A 80 1.51 12.39 17.47
N LYS A 81 1.78 11.11 17.74
CA LYS A 81 3.01 10.69 18.41
C LYS A 81 4.25 10.88 17.53
N PHE A 82 4.11 10.73 16.22
CA PHE A 82 5.17 10.87 15.24
C PHE A 82 4.94 12.09 14.33
N ASP A 83 4.66 13.24 14.93
CA ASP A 83 4.31 14.48 14.24
C ASP A 83 5.45 15.05 13.37
N SER A 84 6.71 14.70 13.67
CA SER A 84 7.87 15.07 12.87
C SER A 84 8.04 14.23 11.59
N TYR A 85 7.30 13.12 11.45
CA TYR A 85 7.33 12.31 10.23
C TYR A 85 6.62 13.04 9.08
N ASN A 86 7.22 12.98 7.90
CA ASN A 86 6.67 13.59 6.69
C ASN A 86 5.57 12.72 6.07
N TRP A 87 4.35 12.84 6.59
CA TRP A 87 3.20 12.08 6.14
C TRP A 87 2.81 12.41 4.70
N ARG A 88 2.75 11.39 3.84
CA ARG A 88 2.40 11.50 2.41
C ARG A 88 0.91 11.31 2.17
N THR A 89 0.23 10.58 3.05
CA THR A 89 -1.19 10.26 2.95
C THR A 89 -1.95 10.71 4.18
N LYS A 90 -3.27 10.68 4.10
CA LYS A 90 -4.16 10.92 5.27
C LYS A 90 -4.74 9.63 5.83
N GLY A 91 -4.46 8.48 5.21
CA GLY A 91 -4.96 7.18 5.59
C GLY A 91 -4.28 6.59 6.83
N ASP A 92 -4.77 5.44 7.22
CA ASP A 92 -4.31 4.72 8.41
C ASP A 92 -3.08 3.85 8.15
N SER A 93 -2.90 3.35 6.93
CA SER A 93 -1.85 2.38 6.61
C SER A 93 -0.44 2.92 6.78
N GLU A 94 -0.20 4.19 6.46
CA GLU A 94 1.14 4.79 6.48
C GLU A 94 1.79 4.81 7.86
N VAL A 95 1.01 4.69 8.95
CA VAL A 95 1.56 4.62 10.31
C VAL A 95 2.36 3.35 10.61
N ILE A 96 2.36 2.38 9.68
CA ILE A 96 3.14 1.14 9.76
C ILE A 96 4.61 1.37 9.36
N ILE A 97 4.85 2.32 8.47
CA ILE A 97 6.19 2.67 7.98
C ILE A 97 6.96 3.48 9.01
#